data_620635d0b4fc76c8dd6a9bcabaa4a47c
#
_entry.id   620635d0b4fc76c8dd6a9bcabaa4a47c
#
_cell.length_a   1.000
_cell.length_b   1.000
_cell.length_c   1.000
_cell.angle_alpha   90.00
_cell.angle_beta   90.00
_cell.angle_gamma   90.00
#
_symmetry.space_group_name_H-M   'P 1'
#
loop_
_entity.id
_entity.type
_entity.pdbx_description
1 polymer ?
#
loop_
_entity_poly.entity_id
_entity_poly.type
_entity_poly.pdbx_seq_one_letter_code
_entity_poly.pdbx_strand_id
1 'polypeptide(L)'
;AFFDYQPYGEREYIFDHVWQQVEDKFYVKDLHGVDWKGYHEAYARFLPYINNNYDFQEMLSEMLGELNGSHTGARYYSNGPILSTATLGVFYDETYDGDGLKIKEILAKGPFAVKKTDVTPGCIIEKIDGKPIVKGQDYFPLLEGKAGRKVLLAIYNPATGKRFDITIKAISMGEQSNLLYKRWVERCRNIVDKLSEGRIGYVHVKGMDSQSFREVYSEVLGRCRNKEAIIVDTRHNGGGWLHDDLATLLSGKEYQRFVPRGQYIGSDPFNKWLKPSCVLVCEDNYSNAHGFPWVYKELKIGKLIGAPVPGTMTAVWWENQIDPSIVFGIPQVGCMDMRGQYAENHQLSPDIEVYNTPEKALAGEDQQLEAAVQEMLKTIGEKK
;
A
#
# COMPACT_ATOMS: atom_id res chain seq x y z
N ALA A 1 -20.73 -1.32 41.28
CA ALA A 1 -21.56 -0.34 40.60
C ALA A 1 -22.16 -1.01 39.36
N PHE A 2 -23.46 -1.08 39.26
CA PHE A 2 -24.12 -1.49 38.02
C PHE A 2 -24.19 -0.23 37.13
N PHE A 3 -23.59 -0.29 35.93
CA PHE A 3 -23.79 0.72 34.91
C PHE A 3 -25.07 0.35 34.15
N ASP A 4 -25.99 1.29 34.06
CA ASP A 4 -27.14 1.17 33.18
C ASP A 4 -26.65 1.49 31.76
N TYR A 5 -26.31 0.42 31.00
CA TYR A 5 -25.84 0.57 29.62
C TYR A 5 -27.00 0.91 28.69
N GLN A 6 -26.99 2.11 28.15
CA GLN A 6 -27.99 2.61 27.20
C GLN A 6 -27.38 2.80 25.81
N PRO A 7 -27.34 1.76 24.98
CA PRO A 7 -26.66 1.83 23.68
C PRO A 7 -27.17 2.94 22.75
N TYR A 8 -28.43 3.27 22.84
CA TYR A 8 -29.02 4.36 22.06
C TYR A 8 -28.48 5.72 22.50
N GLY A 9 -28.54 6.02 23.78
CA GLY A 9 -28.01 7.29 24.31
C GLY A 9 -26.51 7.45 24.10
N GLU A 10 -25.76 6.35 24.09
CA GLU A 10 -24.34 6.36 23.78
C GLU A 10 -24.08 6.73 22.32
N ARG A 11 -24.85 6.16 21.36
CA ARG A 11 -24.72 6.52 19.94
C ARG A 11 -25.14 7.96 19.66
N GLU A 12 -26.20 8.44 20.31
CA GLU A 12 -26.63 9.84 20.21
C GLU A 12 -25.52 10.78 20.71
N TYR A 13 -24.92 10.50 21.86
CA TYR A 13 -23.78 11.25 22.38
C TYR A 13 -22.58 11.23 21.42
N ILE A 14 -22.18 10.06 20.90
CA ILE A 14 -21.05 9.94 19.97
C ILE A 14 -21.34 10.72 18.67
N PHE A 15 -22.56 10.65 18.15
CA PHE A 15 -22.97 11.37 16.95
C PHE A 15 -22.83 12.89 17.11
N ASP A 16 -23.38 13.44 18.21
CA ASP A 16 -23.29 14.87 18.51
C ASP A 16 -21.85 15.30 18.76
N HIS A 17 -21.07 14.46 19.45
CA HIS A 17 -19.66 14.72 19.71
C HIS A 17 -18.85 14.75 18.41
N VAL A 18 -19.04 13.79 17.50
CA VAL A 18 -18.38 13.75 16.19
C VAL A 18 -18.70 15.01 15.39
N TRP A 19 -19.98 15.38 15.32
CA TRP A 19 -20.41 16.58 14.62
C TRP A 19 -19.76 17.84 15.17
N GLN A 20 -19.77 18.03 16.50
CA GLN A 20 -19.19 19.19 17.17
C GLN A 20 -17.67 19.24 17.01
N GLN A 21 -16.99 18.10 17.14
CA GLN A 21 -15.52 18.04 17.01
C GLN A 21 -15.06 18.40 15.59
N VAL A 22 -15.83 18.03 14.57
CA VAL A 22 -15.56 18.44 13.19
C VAL A 22 -15.73 19.95 13.03
N GLU A 23 -16.84 20.51 13.52
CA GLU A 23 -17.10 21.96 13.47
C GLU A 23 -15.95 22.75 14.12
N ASP A 24 -15.45 22.28 15.27
CA ASP A 24 -14.41 22.95 16.04
C ASP A 24 -13.00 22.80 15.44
N LYS A 25 -12.70 21.68 14.75
CA LYS A 25 -11.32 21.26 14.46
C LYS A 25 -11.00 21.00 13.00
N PHE A 26 -11.97 21.02 12.10
CA PHE A 26 -11.70 20.85 10.68
C PHE A 26 -10.71 21.92 10.18
N TYR A 27 -9.79 21.55 9.26
CA TYR A 27 -8.66 22.41 8.88
C TYR A 27 -9.06 23.75 8.22
N VAL A 28 -10.27 23.88 7.69
CA VAL A 28 -10.84 25.13 7.20
C VAL A 28 -12.15 25.43 7.91
N LYS A 29 -12.31 26.68 8.34
CA LYS A 29 -13.44 27.11 9.17
C LYS A 29 -14.79 27.07 8.46
N ASP A 30 -14.79 27.23 7.15
CA ASP A 30 -16.00 27.20 6.31
C ASP A 30 -16.44 25.79 5.94
N LEU A 31 -15.73 24.75 6.41
CA LEU A 31 -16.03 23.34 6.14
C LEU A 31 -16.26 23.07 4.63
N HIS A 32 -15.45 23.68 3.76
CA HIS A 32 -15.62 23.67 2.30
C HIS A 32 -16.96 24.22 1.80
N GLY A 33 -17.64 25.08 2.59
CA GLY A 33 -18.94 25.64 2.27
C GLY A 33 -20.12 24.69 2.48
N VAL A 34 -19.91 23.59 3.19
CA VAL A 34 -20.93 22.56 3.45
C VAL A 34 -21.92 23.04 4.50
N ASP A 35 -23.23 22.81 4.30
CA ASP A 35 -24.27 23.00 5.31
C ASP A 35 -24.20 21.93 6.40
N TRP A 36 -23.17 22.06 7.26
CA TRP A 36 -22.85 21.06 8.28
C TRP A 36 -23.97 20.89 9.31
N LYS A 37 -24.70 21.96 9.62
CA LYS A 37 -25.87 21.92 10.49
C LYS A 37 -27.03 21.16 9.84
N GLY A 38 -27.32 21.43 8.59
CA GLY A 38 -28.34 20.69 7.84
C GLY A 38 -28.02 19.18 7.77
N TYR A 39 -26.76 18.82 7.63
CA TYR A 39 -26.35 17.39 7.65
C TYR A 39 -26.48 16.75 9.04
N HIS A 40 -26.25 17.46 10.14
CA HIS A 40 -26.59 16.96 11.47
C HIS A 40 -28.08 16.57 11.56
N GLU A 41 -28.98 17.46 11.17
CA GLU A 41 -30.41 17.18 11.19
C GLU A 41 -30.81 16.03 10.24
N ALA A 42 -30.19 15.97 9.07
CA ALA A 42 -30.46 14.94 8.07
C ALA A 42 -30.04 13.53 8.52
N TYR A 43 -28.92 13.41 9.24
CA TYR A 43 -28.38 12.12 9.69
C TYR A 43 -28.96 11.72 11.06
N ALA A 44 -29.24 12.64 11.98
CA ALA A 44 -29.80 12.33 13.29
C ALA A 44 -31.11 11.52 13.23
N ARG A 45 -31.94 11.72 12.18
CA ARG A 45 -33.17 10.94 11.98
C ARG A 45 -32.98 9.43 11.83
N PHE A 46 -31.76 8.95 11.50
CA PHE A 46 -31.45 7.51 11.34
C PHE A 46 -31.09 6.84 12.66
N LEU A 47 -30.66 7.62 13.68
CA LEU A 47 -30.19 7.06 14.97
C LEU A 47 -31.23 6.11 15.63
N PRO A 48 -32.55 6.39 15.66
CA PRO A 48 -33.50 5.48 16.27
C PRO A 48 -33.62 4.11 15.61
N TYR A 49 -33.15 3.97 14.38
CA TYR A 49 -33.23 2.72 13.60
C TYR A 49 -31.92 1.91 13.61
N ILE A 50 -30.84 2.47 14.14
CA ILE A 50 -29.53 1.83 14.22
C ILE A 50 -29.40 1.05 15.53
N ASN A 51 -29.17 -0.26 15.43
CA ASN A 51 -29.11 -1.16 16.60
C ASN A 51 -27.75 -1.86 16.78
N ASN A 52 -26.77 -1.60 15.93
CA ASN A 52 -25.42 -2.16 16.00
C ASN A 52 -24.35 -1.13 15.59
N ASN A 53 -23.10 -1.39 15.98
CA ASN A 53 -21.99 -0.45 15.75
C ASN A 53 -21.45 -0.47 14.31
N TYR A 54 -21.76 -1.50 13.54
CA TYR A 54 -21.39 -1.54 12.13
C TYR A 54 -22.18 -0.51 11.33
N ASP A 55 -23.52 -0.56 11.42
CA ASP A 55 -24.40 0.41 10.75
C ASP A 55 -24.17 1.83 11.29
N PHE A 56 -23.87 1.96 12.60
CA PHE A 56 -23.55 3.25 13.19
C PHE A 56 -22.28 3.87 12.61
N GLN A 57 -21.22 3.09 12.48
CA GLN A 57 -19.97 3.52 11.88
C GLN A 57 -20.15 3.91 10.39
N GLU A 58 -20.95 3.12 9.63
CA GLU A 58 -21.27 3.46 8.24
C GLU A 58 -22.00 4.82 8.16
N MET A 59 -23.04 5.05 8.98
CA MET A 59 -23.74 6.33 9.02
C MET A 59 -22.80 7.50 9.37
N LEU A 60 -21.91 7.33 10.37
CA LEU A 60 -20.91 8.36 10.70
C LEU A 60 -19.97 8.62 9.53
N SER A 61 -19.55 7.57 8.82
CA SER A 61 -18.66 7.70 7.66
C SER A 61 -19.32 8.43 6.50
N GLU A 62 -20.62 8.16 6.25
CA GLU A 62 -21.41 8.88 5.24
C GLU A 62 -21.52 10.36 5.58
N MET A 63 -21.91 10.69 6.84
CA MET A 63 -21.99 12.08 7.29
C MET A 63 -20.65 12.81 7.15
N LEU A 64 -19.55 12.18 7.55
CA LEU A 64 -18.22 12.76 7.44
C LEU A 64 -17.76 12.90 5.98
N GLY A 65 -18.23 12.04 5.09
CA GLY A 65 -17.99 12.12 3.66
C GLY A 65 -18.54 13.36 2.98
N GLU A 66 -19.62 13.95 3.53
CA GLU A 66 -20.21 15.19 3.02
C GLU A 66 -19.25 16.40 3.07
N LEU A 67 -18.21 16.32 3.91
CA LEU A 67 -17.18 17.36 3.99
C LEU A 67 -16.30 17.45 2.73
N ASN A 68 -16.38 16.48 1.82
CA ASN A 68 -15.55 16.41 0.62
C ASN A 68 -14.06 16.61 0.93
N GLY A 69 -13.59 15.94 1.95
CA GLY A 69 -12.19 15.98 2.39
C GLY A 69 -11.58 14.58 2.51
N SER A 70 -10.30 14.46 2.24
CA SER A 70 -9.58 13.22 2.52
C SER A 70 -9.45 13.00 4.04
N HIS A 71 -9.21 11.75 4.45
CA HIS A 71 -9.00 11.37 5.84
C HIS A 71 -10.22 11.55 6.76
N THR A 72 -11.41 11.81 6.23
CA THR A 72 -12.70 11.74 6.93
C THR A 72 -13.15 10.28 7.04
N GLY A 73 -14.08 10.02 7.94
CA GLY A 73 -14.73 8.73 8.10
C GLY A 73 -14.58 8.14 9.49
N ALA A 74 -15.35 7.10 9.76
CA ALA A 74 -15.33 6.37 11.01
C ALA A 74 -14.89 4.91 10.80
N ARG A 75 -14.46 4.26 11.88
CA ARG A 75 -14.03 2.85 11.87
C ARG A 75 -14.64 2.13 13.06
N TYR A 76 -15.07 0.91 12.83
CA TYR A 76 -15.50 0.01 13.88
C TYR A 76 -14.53 -1.16 14.02
N TYR A 77 -14.00 -1.35 15.22
CA TYR A 77 -13.12 -2.47 15.57
C TYR A 77 -13.89 -3.47 16.42
N SER A 78 -14.34 -4.55 15.80
CA SER A 78 -15.01 -5.62 16.53
C SER A 78 -14.10 -6.25 17.60
N ASN A 79 -14.61 -6.40 18.82
CA ASN A 79 -13.91 -7.05 19.93
C ASN A 79 -13.96 -8.59 19.87
N GLY A 80 -14.60 -9.15 18.83
CA GLY A 80 -14.69 -10.61 18.66
C GLY A 80 -13.36 -11.22 18.18
N PRO A 81 -13.15 -12.53 18.43
CA PRO A 81 -12.00 -13.23 17.90
C PRO A 81 -12.05 -13.21 16.37
N ILE A 82 -11.10 -12.53 15.74
CA ILE A 82 -10.95 -12.57 14.28
C ILE A 82 -10.29 -13.91 13.94
N LEU A 83 -11.09 -14.88 13.53
CA LEU A 83 -10.57 -16.13 12.98
C LEU A 83 -10.13 -15.86 11.54
N SER A 84 -8.83 -15.64 11.36
CA SER A 84 -8.26 -15.41 10.04
C SER A 84 -8.02 -16.74 9.32
N THR A 85 -8.49 -16.84 8.08
CA THR A 85 -8.17 -17.97 7.19
C THR A 85 -6.71 -17.89 6.76
N ALA A 86 -6.00 -19.01 6.88
CA ALA A 86 -4.64 -19.14 6.40
C ALA A 86 -4.60 -19.42 4.90
N THR A 87 -3.43 -19.24 4.31
CA THR A 87 -3.13 -19.64 2.94
C THR A 87 -1.92 -20.58 2.88
N LEU A 88 -1.85 -21.37 1.84
CA LEU A 88 -0.75 -22.30 1.61
C LEU A 88 0.36 -21.68 0.74
N GLY A 89 0.22 -20.43 0.32
CA GLY A 89 1.20 -19.74 -0.54
C GLY A 89 1.25 -20.32 -1.96
N VAL A 90 0.10 -20.69 -2.49
CA VAL A 90 -0.08 -21.21 -3.86
C VAL A 90 -1.29 -20.55 -4.52
N PHE A 91 -1.31 -20.57 -5.85
CA PHE A 91 -2.52 -20.30 -6.64
C PHE A 91 -3.07 -21.61 -7.18
N TYR A 92 -4.39 -21.69 -7.25
CA TYR A 92 -5.10 -22.86 -7.75
C TYR A 92 -5.52 -22.72 -9.22
N ASP A 93 -5.69 -23.85 -9.88
CA ASP A 93 -6.24 -23.93 -11.23
C ASP A 93 -7.77 -23.89 -11.13
N GLU A 94 -8.36 -22.74 -11.38
CA GLU A 94 -9.82 -22.54 -11.31
C GLU A 94 -10.60 -23.32 -12.36
N THR A 95 -9.92 -23.83 -13.40
CA THR A 95 -10.55 -24.66 -14.44
C THR A 95 -10.57 -26.15 -14.07
N TYR A 96 -9.93 -26.51 -12.93
CA TYR A 96 -9.91 -27.89 -12.46
C TYR A 96 -11.27 -28.29 -11.90
N ASP A 97 -11.88 -29.35 -12.47
CA ASP A 97 -13.22 -29.80 -12.17
C ASP A 97 -13.26 -31.15 -11.42
N GLY A 98 -12.26 -31.43 -10.58
CA GLY A 98 -12.19 -32.65 -9.75
C GLY A 98 -12.21 -32.33 -8.24
N ASP A 99 -12.18 -33.42 -7.44
CA ASP A 99 -11.97 -33.31 -6.01
C ASP A 99 -10.54 -32.83 -5.70
N GLY A 100 -10.37 -32.02 -4.62
CA GLY A 100 -9.11 -31.43 -4.25
C GLY A 100 -8.85 -30.07 -4.89
N LEU A 101 -7.68 -29.51 -4.61
CA LEU A 101 -7.22 -28.22 -5.13
C LEU A 101 -5.98 -28.43 -6.00
N LYS A 102 -6.12 -28.27 -7.31
CA LYS A 102 -5.00 -28.40 -8.24
C LYS A 102 -4.13 -27.15 -8.21
N ILE A 103 -2.85 -27.31 -7.92
CA ILE A 103 -1.88 -26.21 -7.82
C ILE A 103 -1.54 -25.71 -9.24
N LYS A 104 -1.78 -24.44 -9.51
CA LYS A 104 -1.37 -23.75 -10.73
C LYS A 104 0.01 -23.12 -10.59
N GLU A 105 0.27 -22.47 -9.43
CA GLU A 105 1.52 -21.78 -9.17
C GLU A 105 1.90 -21.91 -7.68
N ILE A 106 3.20 -22.04 -7.41
CA ILE A 106 3.78 -22.00 -6.06
C ILE A 106 4.54 -20.71 -5.89
N LEU A 107 4.19 -19.92 -4.86
CA LEU A 107 4.87 -18.65 -4.59
C LEU A 107 6.31 -18.89 -4.15
N ALA A 108 7.24 -18.21 -4.80
CA ALA A 108 8.64 -18.19 -4.39
C ALA A 108 8.76 -17.68 -2.93
N LYS A 109 9.63 -18.32 -2.14
CA LYS A 109 9.80 -18.05 -0.70
C LYS A 109 8.55 -18.32 0.16
N GLY A 110 7.50 -18.91 -0.43
CA GLY A 110 6.31 -19.38 0.30
C GLY A 110 6.53 -20.72 0.99
N PRO A 111 5.50 -21.26 1.67
CA PRO A 111 5.59 -22.48 2.48
C PRO A 111 6.17 -23.70 1.79
N PHE A 112 5.88 -23.91 0.52
CA PHE A 112 6.42 -25.04 -0.27
C PHE A 112 7.85 -24.79 -0.76
N ALA A 113 8.24 -23.53 -0.99
CA ALA A 113 9.56 -23.17 -1.49
C ALA A 113 10.67 -23.22 -0.40
N VAL A 114 10.29 -22.99 0.86
CA VAL A 114 11.22 -23.03 2.02
C VAL A 114 11.64 -24.46 2.36
N LYS A 115 10.77 -25.42 2.11
CA LYS A 115 11.05 -26.84 2.29
C LYS A 115 11.23 -27.48 0.91
N LYS A 116 12.37 -28.17 0.68
CA LYS A 116 12.51 -29.01 -0.52
C LYS A 116 11.41 -30.06 -0.53
N THR A 117 10.46 -29.93 -1.45
CA THR A 117 9.32 -30.82 -1.59
C THR A 117 9.20 -31.29 -3.02
N ASP A 118 8.60 -32.48 -3.22
CA ASP A 118 8.25 -32.99 -4.55
C ASP A 118 6.95 -32.40 -5.09
N VAL A 119 6.43 -31.33 -4.43
CA VAL A 119 5.22 -30.62 -4.87
C VAL A 119 5.60 -29.64 -5.97
N THR A 120 4.93 -29.78 -7.11
CA THR A 120 5.11 -28.93 -8.29
C THR A 120 3.73 -28.44 -8.79
N PRO A 121 3.69 -27.40 -9.62
CA PRO A 121 2.47 -27.07 -10.35
C PRO A 121 1.88 -28.30 -11.05
N GLY A 122 0.56 -28.46 -10.99
CA GLY A 122 -0.16 -29.63 -11.45
C GLY A 122 -0.46 -30.68 -10.37
N CYS A 123 0.24 -30.68 -9.23
CA CYS A 123 -0.13 -31.49 -8.07
C CYS A 123 -1.50 -31.08 -7.52
N ILE A 124 -2.21 -32.05 -6.92
CA ILE A 124 -3.54 -31.85 -6.33
C ILE A 124 -3.42 -32.05 -4.82
N ILE A 125 -3.92 -31.10 -4.05
CA ILE A 125 -4.09 -31.24 -2.60
C ILE A 125 -5.43 -31.93 -2.37
N GLU A 126 -5.39 -33.21 -1.98
CA GLU A 126 -6.60 -34.01 -1.78
C GLU A 126 -7.21 -33.84 -0.39
N LYS A 127 -6.35 -33.61 0.65
CA LYS A 127 -6.80 -33.48 2.05
C LYS A 127 -6.00 -32.40 2.80
N ILE A 128 -6.65 -31.79 3.77
CA ILE A 128 -6.03 -30.89 4.76
C ILE A 128 -6.32 -31.47 6.15
N ASP A 129 -5.26 -31.78 6.94
CA ASP A 129 -5.34 -32.41 8.27
C ASP A 129 -6.29 -33.65 8.27
N GLY A 130 -6.18 -34.49 7.24
CA GLY A 130 -6.97 -35.70 7.07
C GLY A 130 -8.40 -35.50 6.53
N LYS A 131 -8.89 -34.27 6.47
CA LYS A 131 -10.23 -33.96 5.91
C LYS A 131 -10.15 -33.83 4.39
N PRO A 132 -10.99 -34.54 3.63
CA PRO A 132 -10.98 -34.45 2.17
C PRO A 132 -11.49 -33.10 1.70
N ILE A 133 -10.99 -32.66 0.54
CA ILE A 133 -11.48 -31.48 -0.17
C ILE A 133 -12.37 -32.01 -1.31
N VAL A 134 -13.67 -31.78 -1.20
CA VAL A 134 -14.66 -32.26 -2.14
C VAL A 134 -15.08 -31.13 -3.07
N LYS A 135 -15.24 -31.45 -4.36
CA LYS A 135 -15.71 -30.50 -5.35
C LYS A 135 -17.03 -29.84 -4.92
N GLY A 136 -17.10 -28.51 -5.09
CA GLY A 136 -18.26 -27.70 -4.74
C GLY A 136 -18.45 -27.44 -3.26
N GLN A 137 -17.57 -27.94 -2.38
CA GLN A 137 -17.56 -27.58 -0.97
C GLN A 137 -16.54 -26.49 -0.67
N ASP A 138 -16.90 -25.59 0.24
CA ASP A 138 -15.99 -24.57 0.75
C ASP A 138 -14.86 -25.21 1.58
N TYR A 139 -13.63 -25.01 1.16
CA TYR A 139 -12.44 -25.52 1.84
C TYR A 139 -11.81 -24.52 2.81
N PHE A 140 -12.20 -23.25 2.79
CA PHE A 140 -11.63 -22.21 3.68
C PHE A 140 -11.76 -22.54 5.17
N PRO A 141 -12.86 -23.18 5.65
CA PRO A 141 -12.95 -23.62 7.05
C PRO A 141 -11.83 -24.59 7.47
N LEU A 142 -11.24 -25.34 6.51
CA LEU A 142 -10.11 -26.22 6.79
C LEU A 142 -8.81 -25.46 7.11
N LEU A 143 -8.74 -24.18 6.75
CA LEU A 143 -7.59 -23.30 6.94
C LEU A 143 -7.83 -22.20 8.00
N GLU A 144 -9.04 -22.16 8.58
CA GLU A 144 -9.40 -21.19 9.60
C GLU A 144 -8.53 -21.34 10.85
N GLY A 145 -7.97 -20.21 11.35
CA GLY A 145 -7.08 -20.19 12.51
C GLY A 145 -5.75 -20.95 12.34
N LYS A 146 -5.36 -21.31 11.09
CA LYS A 146 -4.14 -22.08 10.81
C LYS A 146 -2.92 -21.23 10.45
N ALA A 147 -3.03 -19.91 10.36
CA ALA A 147 -1.90 -19.03 10.09
C ALA A 147 -0.78 -19.25 11.12
N GLY A 148 0.44 -19.47 10.63
CA GLY A 148 1.61 -19.78 11.47
C GLY A 148 1.65 -21.22 12.04
N ARG A 149 0.65 -22.06 11.76
CA ARG A 149 0.58 -23.45 12.24
C ARG A 149 1.02 -24.46 11.19
N LYS A 150 1.45 -25.62 11.64
CA LYS A 150 1.74 -26.76 10.76
C LYS A 150 0.43 -27.37 10.30
N VAL A 151 0.34 -27.67 9.01
CA VAL A 151 -0.81 -28.29 8.34
C VAL A 151 -0.32 -29.51 7.58
N LEU A 152 -0.99 -30.65 7.78
CA LEU A 152 -0.73 -31.89 7.05
C LEU A 152 -1.55 -31.87 5.76
N LEU A 153 -0.89 -32.07 4.62
CA LEU A 153 -1.51 -32.10 3.29
C LEU A 153 -1.30 -33.48 2.66
N ALA A 154 -2.37 -34.09 2.19
CA ALA A 154 -2.28 -35.25 1.30
C ALA A 154 -2.20 -34.75 -0.15
N ILE A 155 -1.15 -35.11 -0.84
CA ILE A 155 -0.83 -34.64 -2.19
C ILE A 155 -0.91 -35.81 -3.20
N TYR A 156 -1.59 -35.56 -4.31
CA TYR A 156 -1.55 -36.41 -5.49
C TYR A 156 -0.77 -35.71 -6.61
N ASN A 157 0.21 -36.38 -7.17
CA ASN A 157 0.93 -35.90 -8.35
C ASN A 157 0.47 -36.70 -9.59
N PRO A 158 -0.38 -36.11 -10.45
CA PRO A 158 -0.89 -36.80 -11.64
C PRO A 158 0.19 -37.20 -12.64
N ALA A 159 1.31 -36.41 -12.73
CA ALA A 159 2.38 -36.71 -13.68
C ALA A 159 3.15 -38.00 -13.35
N THR A 160 3.19 -38.37 -12.07
CA THR A 160 3.91 -39.57 -11.59
C THR A 160 2.99 -40.67 -11.04
N GLY A 161 1.69 -40.37 -10.87
CA GLY A 161 0.72 -41.24 -10.22
C GLY A 161 0.94 -41.41 -8.70
N LYS A 162 1.87 -40.68 -8.09
CA LYS A 162 2.25 -40.82 -6.67
C LYS A 162 1.32 -40.04 -5.76
N ARG A 163 0.99 -40.64 -4.60
CA ARG A 163 0.38 -39.98 -3.45
C ARG A 163 1.34 -39.97 -2.29
N PHE A 164 1.41 -38.84 -1.59
CA PHE A 164 2.28 -38.68 -0.43
C PHE A 164 1.75 -37.57 0.47
N ASP A 165 2.17 -37.63 1.74
CA ASP A 165 1.82 -36.61 2.71
C ASP A 165 2.99 -35.65 2.93
N ILE A 166 2.65 -34.37 3.14
CA ILE A 166 3.63 -33.34 3.47
C ILE A 166 3.07 -32.42 4.56
N THR A 167 3.93 -32.02 5.47
CA THR A 167 3.60 -31.00 6.48
C THR A 167 4.27 -29.69 6.11
N ILE A 168 3.51 -28.62 5.98
CA ILE A 168 4.00 -27.25 5.77
C ILE A 168 3.52 -26.33 6.89
N LYS A 169 4.13 -25.16 7.02
CA LYS A 169 3.65 -24.09 7.89
C LYS A 169 2.80 -23.14 7.05
N ALA A 170 1.48 -23.14 7.28
CA ALA A 170 0.57 -22.21 6.60
C ALA A 170 0.89 -20.76 7.00
N ILE A 171 0.63 -19.82 6.12
CA ILE A 171 0.89 -18.39 6.30
C ILE A 171 -0.43 -17.60 6.35
N SER A 172 -0.37 -16.38 6.88
CA SER A 172 -1.50 -15.46 6.83
C SER A 172 -1.67 -14.86 5.42
N MET A 173 -2.84 -14.32 5.12
CA MET A 173 -3.08 -13.57 3.89
C MET A 173 -2.15 -12.35 3.78
N GLY A 174 -1.85 -11.69 4.92
CA GLY A 174 -0.90 -10.57 4.95
C GLY A 174 0.53 -10.99 4.58
N GLU A 175 1.00 -12.17 5.05
CA GLU A 175 2.30 -12.72 4.66
C GLU A 175 2.32 -13.07 3.16
N GLN A 176 1.23 -13.65 2.63
CA GLN A 176 1.12 -13.90 1.18
C GLN A 176 1.15 -12.61 0.37
N SER A 177 0.38 -11.60 0.77
CA SER A 177 0.38 -10.28 0.12
C SER A 177 1.77 -9.66 0.11
N ASN A 178 2.53 -9.81 1.21
CA ASN A 178 3.91 -9.33 1.27
C ASN A 178 4.86 -10.12 0.33
N LEU A 179 4.65 -11.42 0.12
CA LEU A 179 5.40 -12.20 -0.87
C LEU A 179 5.10 -11.72 -2.29
N LEU A 180 3.83 -11.43 -2.59
CA LEU A 180 3.39 -10.90 -3.90
C LEU A 180 3.96 -9.50 -4.14
N TYR A 181 3.92 -8.64 -3.14
CA TYR A 181 4.54 -7.31 -3.19
C TYR A 181 6.04 -7.41 -3.52
N LYS A 182 6.79 -8.23 -2.81
CA LYS A 182 8.23 -8.41 -3.06
C LYS A 182 8.51 -8.95 -4.47
N ARG A 183 7.66 -9.85 -4.98
CA ARG A 183 7.73 -10.36 -6.35
C ARG A 183 7.50 -9.26 -7.37
N TRP A 184 6.52 -8.39 -7.13
CA TRP A 184 6.24 -7.24 -8.00
C TRP A 184 7.41 -6.25 -8.03
N VAL A 185 7.96 -5.86 -6.87
CA VAL A 185 9.12 -4.96 -6.79
C VAL A 185 10.34 -5.55 -7.50
N GLU A 186 10.61 -6.85 -7.32
CA GLU A 186 11.70 -7.56 -7.99
C GLU A 186 11.50 -7.58 -9.52
N ARG A 187 10.27 -7.79 -9.97
CA ARG A 187 9.91 -7.72 -11.39
C ARG A 187 10.16 -6.32 -11.97
N CYS A 188 9.68 -5.26 -11.32
CA CYS A 188 9.92 -3.88 -11.75
C CYS A 188 11.42 -3.57 -11.84
N ARG A 189 12.18 -4.00 -10.84
CA ARG A 189 13.64 -3.89 -10.82
C ARG A 189 14.29 -4.56 -12.04
N ASN A 190 13.90 -5.79 -12.33
CA ASN A 190 14.43 -6.54 -13.46
C ASN A 190 14.07 -5.91 -14.81
N ILE A 191 12.87 -5.32 -14.93
CA ILE A 191 12.45 -4.57 -16.13
C ILE A 191 13.36 -3.36 -16.31
N VAL A 192 13.58 -2.57 -15.26
CA VAL A 192 14.46 -1.39 -15.31
C VAL A 192 15.90 -1.77 -15.65
N ASP A 193 16.45 -2.78 -14.99
CA ASP A 193 17.80 -3.26 -15.28
C ASP A 193 17.95 -3.75 -16.75
N LYS A 194 16.96 -4.48 -17.26
CA LYS A 194 16.96 -4.97 -18.64
C LYS A 194 16.87 -3.83 -19.65
N LEU A 195 15.91 -2.91 -19.49
CA LEU A 195 15.66 -1.82 -20.42
C LEU A 195 16.77 -0.76 -20.42
N SER A 196 17.48 -0.61 -19.29
CA SER A 196 18.56 0.37 -19.14
C SER A 196 19.97 -0.24 -19.25
N GLU A 197 20.09 -1.52 -19.58
CA GLU A 197 21.37 -2.27 -19.55
C GLU A 197 22.11 -2.11 -18.21
N GLY A 198 21.35 -2.08 -17.12
CA GLY A 198 21.86 -1.93 -15.78
C GLY A 198 22.30 -0.52 -15.39
N ARG A 199 22.09 0.50 -16.21
CA ARG A 199 22.49 1.91 -15.96
C ARG A 199 21.63 2.61 -14.93
N ILE A 200 20.33 2.28 -14.85
CA ILE A 200 19.35 2.92 -13.98
C ILE A 200 19.02 2.01 -12.80
N GLY A 201 18.95 2.58 -11.60
CA GLY A 201 18.46 1.92 -10.41
C GLY A 201 16.95 2.07 -10.25
N TYR A 202 16.34 1.14 -9.51
CA TYR A 202 14.92 1.19 -9.15
C TYR A 202 14.74 0.93 -7.67
N VAL A 203 13.96 1.77 -7.00
CA VAL A 203 13.53 1.61 -5.62
C VAL A 203 12.04 1.87 -5.50
N HIS A 204 11.34 1.09 -4.66
CA HIS A 204 9.92 1.30 -4.38
C HIS A 204 9.74 1.78 -2.93
N VAL A 205 8.95 2.83 -2.75
CA VAL A 205 8.58 3.39 -1.44
C VAL A 205 7.26 2.78 -1.03
N LYS A 206 7.28 1.72 -0.22
CA LYS A 206 6.10 0.94 0.16
C LYS A 206 5.09 1.74 1.00
N GLY A 207 5.58 2.55 1.91
CA GLY A 207 4.80 3.42 2.79
C GLY A 207 5.63 4.64 3.17
N MET A 208 4.99 5.67 3.67
CA MET A 208 5.67 6.87 4.15
C MET A 208 6.00 6.73 5.65
N ASP A 209 6.85 5.76 5.99
CA ASP A 209 7.25 5.42 7.35
C ASP A 209 8.77 5.19 7.48
N SER A 210 9.24 5.13 8.73
CA SER A 210 10.67 4.98 9.04
C SER A 210 11.26 3.64 8.58
N GLN A 211 10.46 2.58 8.48
CA GLN A 211 10.95 1.29 7.97
C GLN A 211 11.18 1.38 6.47
N SER A 212 10.21 1.89 5.73
CA SER A 212 10.32 2.13 4.29
C SER A 212 11.48 3.07 3.96
N PHE A 213 11.69 4.12 4.78
CA PHE A 213 12.85 5.00 4.60
C PHE A 213 14.18 4.27 4.74
N ARG A 214 14.35 3.44 5.77
CA ARG A 214 15.60 2.68 5.94
C ARG A 214 15.88 1.75 4.75
N GLU A 215 14.83 1.11 4.21
CA GLU A 215 14.95 0.27 3.01
C GLU A 215 15.36 1.09 1.80
N VAL A 216 14.67 2.19 1.51
CA VAL A 216 14.97 3.10 0.39
C VAL A 216 16.37 3.69 0.53
N TYR A 217 16.74 4.20 1.71
CA TYR A 217 18.06 4.76 1.97
C TYR A 217 19.18 3.74 1.70
N SER A 218 19.01 2.52 2.22
CA SER A 218 19.96 1.42 2.00
C SER A 218 20.06 1.03 0.52
N GLU A 219 18.93 0.97 -0.20
CA GLU A 219 18.89 0.64 -1.62
C GLU A 219 19.54 1.74 -2.48
N VAL A 220 19.20 3.00 -2.23
CA VAL A 220 19.70 4.17 -2.98
C VAL A 220 21.20 4.33 -2.82
N LEU A 221 21.70 4.33 -1.58
CA LEU A 221 23.13 4.57 -1.29
C LEU A 221 23.96 3.29 -1.30
N GLY A 222 23.35 2.13 -1.28
CA GLY A 222 23.99 0.82 -1.39
C GLY A 222 23.93 0.28 -2.82
N ARG A 223 22.91 -0.53 -3.11
CA ARG A 223 22.76 -1.24 -4.38
C ARG A 223 22.76 -0.32 -5.61
N CYS A 224 22.13 0.86 -5.52
CA CYS A 224 22.04 1.82 -6.62
C CYS A 224 23.24 2.77 -6.70
N ARG A 225 24.22 2.73 -5.76
CA ARG A 225 25.33 3.69 -5.68
C ARG A 225 26.05 3.91 -7.01
N ASN A 226 26.29 2.84 -7.76
CA ASN A 226 27.05 2.87 -9.02
C ASN A 226 26.15 3.10 -10.25
N LYS A 227 24.82 3.21 -10.08
CA LYS A 227 23.91 3.54 -11.17
C LYS A 227 24.05 5.02 -11.57
N GLU A 228 23.72 5.31 -12.81
CA GLU A 228 23.83 6.68 -13.37
C GLU A 228 22.60 7.54 -13.04
N ALA A 229 21.44 6.91 -12.84
CA ALA A 229 20.19 7.52 -12.41
C ALA A 229 19.36 6.54 -11.58
N ILE A 230 18.30 7.02 -10.91
CA ILE A 230 17.33 6.15 -10.22
C ILE A 230 15.89 6.53 -10.56
N ILE A 231 15.04 5.51 -10.55
CA ILE A 231 13.58 5.63 -10.54
C ILE A 231 13.12 5.34 -9.12
N VAL A 232 12.42 6.31 -8.52
CA VAL A 232 11.78 6.18 -7.22
C VAL A 232 10.30 5.97 -7.44
N ASP A 233 9.83 4.76 -7.21
CA ASP A 233 8.45 4.37 -7.45
C ASP A 233 7.61 4.54 -6.18
N THR A 234 6.61 5.41 -6.21
CA THR A 234 5.67 5.62 -5.10
C THR A 234 4.27 5.11 -5.40
N ARG A 235 4.08 4.41 -6.51
CA ARG A 235 2.78 3.88 -6.88
C ARG A 235 2.25 2.94 -5.80
N HIS A 236 0.93 2.99 -5.58
CA HIS A 236 0.20 2.19 -4.57
C HIS A 236 0.62 2.47 -3.12
N ASN A 237 1.12 3.68 -2.84
CA ASN A 237 1.51 4.10 -1.50
C ASN A 237 0.36 4.85 -0.82
N GLY A 238 -0.08 4.32 0.32
CA GLY A 238 -1.21 4.87 1.10
C GLY A 238 -0.84 6.04 2.03
N GLY A 239 0.40 6.55 2.01
CA GLY A 239 0.81 7.69 2.82
C GLY A 239 1.53 7.33 4.12
N GLY A 240 1.53 8.27 5.03
CA GLY A 240 2.27 8.31 6.30
C GLY A 240 2.89 9.69 6.53
N TRP A 241 4.19 9.77 6.88
CA TRP A 241 4.90 11.05 7.05
C TRP A 241 6.40 10.89 6.77
N LEU A 242 6.83 11.08 5.51
CA LEU A 242 8.20 10.83 5.07
C LEU A 242 8.68 11.76 3.94
N HIS A 243 7.85 12.69 3.47
CA HIS A 243 8.13 13.52 2.29
C HIS A 243 9.42 14.31 2.39
N ASP A 244 9.71 14.88 3.56
CA ASP A 244 10.90 15.73 3.77
C ASP A 244 12.20 14.91 3.77
N ASP A 245 12.19 13.74 4.42
CA ASP A 245 13.35 12.83 4.44
C ASP A 245 13.70 12.34 3.02
N LEU A 246 12.69 11.97 2.23
CA LEU A 246 12.89 11.53 0.84
C LEU A 246 13.38 12.69 -0.05
N ALA A 247 12.79 13.88 0.08
CA ALA A 247 13.23 15.07 -0.65
C ALA A 247 14.68 15.43 -0.28
N THR A 248 15.02 15.38 1.01
CA THR A 248 16.38 15.61 1.52
C THR A 248 17.37 14.59 0.97
N LEU A 249 17.02 13.30 0.93
CA LEU A 249 17.85 12.23 0.36
C LEU A 249 18.14 12.46 -1.13
N LEU A 250 17.13 12.89 -1.89
CA LEU A 250 17.19 12.97 -3.35
C LEU A 250 17.69 14.32 -3.90
N SER A 251 17.77 15.37 -3.04
CA SER A 251 18.20 16.72 -3.43
C SER A 251 19.68 16.99 -3.18
N GLY A 252 20.52 15.98 -3.21
CA GLY A 252 21.95 16.13 -2.97
C GLY A 252 22.65 16.97 -4.03
N LYS A 253 23.57 17.84 -3.59
CA LYS A 253 24.48 18.58 -4.48
C LYS A 253 25.91 18.36 -3.99
N GLU A 254 26.78 17.95 -4.92
CA GLU A 254 28.19 17.77 -4.64
C GLU A 254 28.81 19.13 -4.24
N TYR A 255 29.54 19.16 -3.12
CA TYR A 255 30.24 20.35 -2.67
C TYR A 255 31.74 20.10 -2.36
N GLN A 256 32.18 18.86 -2.29
CA GLN A 256 33.57 18.48 -2.00
C GLN A 256 33.90 17.14 -2.64
N ARG A 257 35.16 17.02 -3.11
CA ARG A 257 35.73 15.78 -3.69
C ARG A 257 36.93 15.32 -2.91
N PHE A 258 37.10 14.03 -2.77
CA PHE A 258 38.25 13.40 -2.16
C PHE A 258 39.16 12.84 -3.25
N VAL A 259 40.37 13.42 -3.38
CA VAL A 259 41.25 13.14 -4.52
C VAL A 259 42.70 12.93 -4.03
N PRO A 260 42.98 11.89 -3.21
CA PRO A 260 44.34 11.59 -2.76
C PRO A 260 45.22 11.26 -3.96
N ARG A 261 46.33 11.99 -4.07
CA ARG A 261 47.35 11.80 -5.14
C ARG A 261 46.77 11.86 -6.56
N GLY A 262 45.73 12.66 -6.77
CA GLY A 262 45.06 12.79 -8.08
C GLY A 262 44.02 11.71 -8.39
N GLN A 263 43.85 10.72 -7.54
CA GLN A 263 42.85 9.67 -7.73
C GLN A 263 41.53 10.01 -7.02
N TYR A 264 40.46 10.15 -7.78
CA TYR A 264 39.12 10.36 -7.21
C TYR A 264 38.65 9.10 -6.47
N ILE A 265 38.28 9.26 -5.19
CA ILE A 265 37.77 8.18 -4.33
C ILE A 265 36.35 8.40 -3.80
N GLY A 266 35.77 9.59 -4.01
CA GLY A 266 34.43 9.92 -3.56
C GLY A 266 34.20 11.41 -3.39
N SER A 267 33.00 11.77 -3.02
CA SER A 267 32.59 13.16 -2.79
C SER A 267 31.56 13.26 -1.66
N ASP A 268 31.41 14.45 -1.09
CA ASP A 268 30.34 14.78 -0.16
C ASP A 268 29.18 15.50 -0.85
N PRO A 269 27.95 15.28 -0.34
CA PRO A 269 27.54 14.49 0.84
C PRO A 269 27.42 13.00 0.56
N PHE A 270 27.90 12.13 1.45
CA PHE A 270 27.77 10.67 1.32
C PHE A 270 26.34 10.15 1.54
N ASN A 271 25.54 10.91 2.26
CA ASN A 271 24.20 10.51 2.72
C ASN A 271 23.07 11.03 1.83
N LYS A 272 23.39 11.47 0.61
CA LYS A 272 22.43 11.98 -0.36
C LYS A 272 22.69 11.39 -1.75
N TRP A 273 21.62 11.28 -2.53
CA TRP A 273 21.71 10.96 -3.95
C TRP A 273 22.11 12.20 -4.74
N LEU A 274 23.16 12.11 -5.57
CA LEU A 274 23.77 13.23 -6.29
C LEU A 274 23.50 13.21 -7.80
N LYS A 275 22.81 12.18 -8.29
CA LYS A 275 22.61 11.94 -9.71
C LYS A 275 21.14 12.14 -10.10
N PRO A 276 20.78 12.14 -11.39
CA PRO A 276 19.40 12.26 -11.81
C PRO A 276 18.46 11.23 -11.17
N SER A 277 17.23 11.64 -10.93
CA SER A 277 16.14 10.79 -10.49
C SER A 277 14.82 11.23 -11.10
N CYS A 278 13.84 10.34 -11.16
CA CYS A 278 12.44 10.65 -11.39
C CYS A 278 11.57 9.89 -10.39
N VAL A 279 10.33 10.34 -10.22
CA VAL A 279 9.34 9.70 -9.36
C VAL A 279 8.20 9.15 -10.19
N LEU A 280 7.86 7.86 -9.99
CA LEU A 280 6.64 7.26 -10.52
C LEU A 280 5.49 7.49 -9.56
N VAL A 281 4.35 7.90 -10.11
CA VAL A 281 3.11 8.20 -9.40
C VAL A 281 1.91 7.55 -10.08
N CYS A 282 0.85 7.30 -9.32
CA CYS A 282 -0.40 6.76 -9.85
C CYS A 282 -1.62 7.33 -9.11
N GLU A 283 -2.79 7.03 -9.62
CA GLU A 283 -4.08 7.54 -9.18
C GLU A 283 -4.49 7.11 -7.77
N ASP A 284 -3.88 6.10 -7.20
CA ASP A 284 -4.13 5.65 -5.83
C ASP A 284 -3.04 6.05 -4.82
N ASN A 285 -2.12 6.93 -5.22
CA ASN A 285 -1.25 7.60 -4.25
C ASN A 285 -2.10 8.44 -3.28
N TYR A 286 -1.94 8.22 -1.97
CA TYR A 286 -2.80 8.85 -0.98
C TYR A 286 -1.98 9.57 0.11
N SER A 287 -2.52 10.66 0.67
CA SER A 287 -1.93 11.37 1.81
C SER A 287 -0.49 11.83 1.54
N ASN A 288 0.47 11.45 2.37
CA ASN A 288 1.87 11.83 2.18
C ASN A 288 2.50 11.28 0.88
N ALA A 289 1.87 10.28 0.24
CA ALA A 289 2.23 9.84 -1.11
C ALA A 289 1.76 10.81 -2.22
N HIS A 290 0.90 11.77 -1.90
CA HIS A 290 0.72 13.00 -2.67
C HIS A 290 1.75 14.06 -2.23
N GLY A 291 1.98 14.22 -0.93
CA GLY A 291 2.89 15.24 -0.39
C GLY A 291 4.32 15.12 -0.89
N PHE A 292 4.89 13.91 -0.95
CA PHE A 292 6.26 13.72 -1.44
C PHE A 292 6.43 14.07 -2.92
N PRO A 293 5.63 13.57 -3.87
CA PRO A 293 5.70 14.00 -5.27
C PRO A 293 5.50 15.51 -5.44
N TRP A 294 4.60 16.11 -4.67
CA TRP A 294 4.40 17.55 -4.69
C TRP A 294 5.68 18.31 -4.28
N VAL A 295 6.30 17.96 -3.14
CA VAL A 295 7.57 18.55 -2.69
C VAL A 295 8.69 18.33 -3.70
N TYR A 296 8.78 17.12 -4.25
CA TYR A 296 9.78 16.75 -5.24
C TYR A 296 9.72 17.63 -6.50
N LYS A 297 8.50 17.91 -6.97
CA LYS A 297 8.24 18.80 -8.11
C LYS A 297 8.49 20.27 -7.77
N GLU A 298 8.01 20.77 -6.62
CA GLU A 298 8.18 22.15 -6.17
C GLU A 298 9.67 22.51 -5.99
N LEU A 299 10.45 21.60 -5.43
CA LEU A 299 11.90 21.75 -5.28
C LEU A 299 12.69 21.49 -6.57
N LYS A 300 12.02 21.13 -7.68
CA LYS A 300 12.64 20.84 -8.98
C LYS A 300 13.75 19.79 -8.89
N ILE A 301 13.56 18.76 -8.08
CA ILE A 301 14.53 17.67 -7.93
C ILE A 301 14.61 16.84 -9.21
N GLY A 302 13.47 16.55 -9.83
CA GLY A 302 13.35 15.81 -11.08
C GLY A 302 11.90 15.81 -11.57
N LYS A 303 11.57 14.91 -12.49
CA LYS A 303 10.24 14.80 -13.11
C LYS A 303 9.36 13.78 -12.40
N LEU A 304 8.05 14.05 -12.37
CA LEU A 304 7.01 13.10 -12.04
C LEU A 304 6.50 12.42 -13.32
N ILE A 305 6.35 11.10 -13.28
CA ILE A 305 5.91 10.29 -14.41
C ILE A 305 4.80 9.34 -13.95
N GLY A 306 3.72 9.22 -14.71
CA GLY A 306 2.61 8.33 -14.36
C GLY A 306 1.25 9.00 -14.49
N ALA A 307 0.28 8.57 -13.67
CA ALA A 307 -1.05 9.16 -13.65
C ALA A 307 -1.13 10.32 -12.65
N PRO A 308 -2.06 11.28 -12.86
CA PRO A 308 -2.30 12.36 -11.90
C PRO A 308 -2.64 11.83 -10.52
N VAL A 309 -2.06 12.45 -9.49
CA VAL A 309 -2.27 12.08 -8.08
C VAL A 309 -3.47 12.86 -7.53
N PRO A 310 -4.43 12.18 -6.88
CA PRO A 310 -5.56 12.86 -6.24
C PRO A 310 -5.11 13.87 -5.17
N GLY A 311 -5.88 14.92 -4.98
CA GLY A 311 -5.64 15.95 -3.98
C GLY A 311 -6.02 15.50 -2.57
N THR A 312 -5.18 14.73 -1.90
CA THR A 312 -5.48 14.09 -0.61
C THR A 312 -4.43 14.42 0.45
N MET A 313 -4.12 15.71 0.62
CA MET A 313 -3.01 16.13 1.49
C MET A 313 -3.50 16.94 2.69
N THR A 314 -4.12 16.23 3.64
CA THR A 314 -4.35 16.72 4.99
C THR A 314 -3.66 15.83 6.01
N ALA A 315 -3.44 16.31 7.24
CA ALA A 315 -3.07 15.47 8.35
C ALA A 315 -4.28 15.26 9.27
N VAL A 316 -4.53 14.00 9.62
CA VAL A 316 -5.71 13.54 10.33
C VAL A 316 -5.40 13.23 11.79
N TRP A 317 -6.33 13.59 12.66
CA TRP A 317 -6.41 13.07 14.02
C TRP A 317 -7.50 12.00 14.08
N TRP A 318 -7.13 10.80 14.53
CA TRP A 318 -8.07 9.69 14.77
C TRP A 318 -8.44 9.68 16.24
N GLU A 319 -9.72 9.95 16.54
CA GLU A 319 -10.23 10.07 17.89
C GLU A 319 -11.02 8.83 18.31
N ASN A 320 -10.60 8.21 19.43
CA ASN A 320 -11.33 7.10 20.04
C ASN A 320 -12.54 7.66 20.80
N GLN A 321 -13.67 6.97 20.68
CA GLN A 321 -14.89 7.37 21.34
C GLN A 321 -15.05 6.74 22.72
N ILE A 322 -16.13 7.10 23.44
CA ILE A 322 -16.48 6.47 24.71
C ILE A 322 -16.72 4.97 24.55
N ASP A 323 -17.28 4.53 23.43
CA ASP A 323 -17.15 3.16 22.95
C ASP A 323 -15.81 3.03 22.21
N PRO A 324 -14.80 2.35 22.80
CA PRO A 324 -13.46 2.28 22.23
C PRO A 324 -13.40 1.47 20.93
N SER A 325 -14.49 0.80 20.56
CA SER A 325 -14.59 0.12 19.26
C SER A 325 -14.88 1.08 18.10
N ILE A 326 -15.29 2.31 18.39
CA ILE A 326 -15.59 3.35 17.39
C ILE A 326 -14.47 4.40 17.40
N VAL A 327 -13.95 4.70 16.22
CA VAL A 327 -12.91 5.71 16.00
C VAL A 327 -13.32 6.53 14.78
N PHE A 328 -13.16 7.86 14.82
CA PHE A 328 -13.39 8.70 13.64
C PHE A 328 -12.19 9.61 13.35
N GLY A 329 -12.06 10.02 12.10
CA GLY A 329 -10.98 10.86 11.61
C GLY A 329 -11.43 12.30 11.34
N ILE A 330 -10.63 13.25 11.85
CA ILE A 330 -10.81 14.69 11.58
C ILE A 330 -9.56 15.19 10.88
N PRO A 331 -9.62 15.65 9.63
CA PRO A 331 -8.50 16.34 8.99
C PRO A 331 -8.33 17.73 9.62
N GLN A 332 -7.41 17.82 10.59
CA GLN A 332 -7.17 19.04 11.38
C GLN A 332 -6.10 19.94 10.79
N VAL A 333 -5.20 19.40 9.97
CA VAL A 333 -4.08 20.15 9.39
C VAL A 333 -4.16 20.09 7.88
N GLY A 334 -4.42 21.24 7.26
CA GLY A 334 -4.30 21.41 5.81
C GLY A 334 -2.87 21.79 5.44
N CYS A 335 -2.33 21.18 4.39
CA CYS A 335 -1.03 21.55 3.84
C CYS A 335 -1.22 22.60 2.75
N MET A 336 -0.63 23.77 2.96
CA MET A 336 -0.74 24.94 2.07
C MET A 336 0.60 25.24 1.40
N ASP A 337 0.59 25.55 0.12
CA ASP A 337 1.78 26.00 -0.60
C ASP A 337 2.13 27.47 -0.25
N MET A 338 3.29 27.93 -0.72
CA MET A 338 3.76 29.30 -0.49
C MET A 338 2.94 30.37 -1.22
N ARG A 339 1.98 29.98 -2.06
CA ARG A 339 1.04 30.85 -2.76
C ARG A 339 -0.30 30.95 -2.04
N GLY A 340 -0.50 30.21 -0.95
CA GLY A 340 -1.72 30.19 -0.15
C GLY A 340 -2.78 29.20 -0.65
N GLN A 341 -2.41 28.23 -1.47
CA GLN A 341 -3.32 27.19 -1.97
C GLN A 341 -3.14 25.90 -1.16
N TYR A 342 -4.22 25.32 -0.67
CA TYR A 342 -4.21 24.00 -0.07
C TYR A 342 -3.95 22.93 -1.13
N ALA A 343 -3.18 21.91 -0.78
CA ALA A 343 -2.97 20.73 -1.63
C ALA A 343 -4.18 19.79 -1.63
N GLU A 344 -5.02 19.87 -0.58
CA GLU A 344 -6.27 19.11 -0.51
C GLU A 344 -7.21 19.51 -1.63
N ASN A 345 -7.91 18.54 -2.24
CA ASN A 345 -8.81 18.72 -3.38
C ASN A 345 -8.15 19.34 -4.64
N HIS A 346 -6.81 19.38 -4.70
CA HIS A 346 -6.07 19.83 -5.86
C HIS A 346 -5.20 18.70 -6.43
N GLN A 347 -5.58 18.22 -7.59
CA GLN A 347 -4.86 17.13 -8.26
C GLN A 347 -3.44 17.56 -8.65
N LEU A 348 -2.45 16.70 -8.39
CA LEU A 348 -1.07 16.89 -8.81
C LEU A 348 -0.83 16.20 -10.14
N SER A 349 -0.69 16.99 -11.22
CA SER A 349 -0.37 16.46 -12.54
C SER A 349 1.12 16.07 -12.65
N PRO A 350 1.45 14.90 -13.22
CA PRO A 350 2.82 14.54 -13.53
C PRO A 350 3.39 15.41 -14.66
N ASP A 351 4.70 15.40 -14.83
CA ASP A 351 5.37 16.08 -15.96
C ASP A 351 5.27 15.25 -17.26
N ILE A 352 5.14 13.94 -17.11
CA ILE A 352 4.90 13.00 -18.20
C ILE A 352 3.72 12.11 -17.81
N GLU A 353 2.57 12.36 -18.42
CA GLU A 353 1.35 11.61 -18.13
C GLU A 353 1.31 10.31 -18.91
N VAL A 354 1.23 9.19 -18.19
CA VAL A 354 1.19 7.83 -18.74
C VAL A 354 0.32 6.95 -17.84
N TYR A 355 -0.58 6.19 -18.46
CA TYR A 355 -1.41 5.20 -17.78
C TYR A 355 -1.00 3.78 -18.17
N ASN A 356 -1.12 2.86 -17.21
CA ASN A 356 -1.07 1.44 -17.49
C ASN A 356 -2.46 0.98 -17.93
N THR A 357 -2.63 0.58 -19.20
CA THR A 357 -3.90 0.02 -19.63
C THR A 357 -4.08 -1.40 -19.11
N PRO A 358 -5.32 -1.83 -18.78
CA PRO A 358 -5.59 -3.18 -18.28
C PRO A 358 -5.02 -4.29 -19.19
N GLU A 359 -5.14 -4.13 -20.51
CA GLU A 359 -4.67 -5.11 -21.48
C GLU A 359 -3.15 -5.27 -21.43
N LYS A 360 -2.42 -4.14 -21.32
CA LYS A 360 -0.95 -4.11 -21.23
C LYS A 360 -0.49 -4.70 -19.89
N ALA A 361 -1.13 -4.29 -18.79
CA ALA A 361 -0.83 -4.80 -17.47
C ALA A 361 -1.05 -6.34 -17.39
N LEU A 362 -2.13 -6.86 -17.97
CA LEU A 362 -2.40 -8.30 -18.07
C LEU A 362 -1.37 -9.04 -18.96
N ALA A 363 -0.89 -8.39 -20.03
CA ALA A 363 0.20 -8.92 -20.85
C ALA A 363 1.56 -8.87 -20.15
N GLY A 364 1.62 -8.20 -19.00
CA GLY A 364 2.84 -8.10 -18.22
C GLY A 364 3.71 -6.90 -18.58
N GLU A 365 3.20 -5.94 -19.32
CA GLU A 365 3.86 -4.70 -19.65
C GLU A 365 3.56 -3.63 -18.58
N ASP A 366 4.50 -2.70 -18.37
CA ASP A 366 4.35 -1.57 -17.43
C ASP A 366 4.76 -0.28 -18.18
N GLN A 367 3.76 0.36 -18.81
CA GLN A 367 3.95 1.53 -19.65
C GLN A 367 4.52 2.73 -18.87
N GLN A 368 4.11 2.89 -17.60
CA GLN A 368 4.63 3.95 -16.73
C GLN A 368 6.12 3.73 -16.43
N LEU A 369 6.49 2.48 -16.10
CA LEU A 369 7.88 2.12 -15.82
C LEU A 369 8.77 2.26 -17.06
N GLU A 370 8.28 1.85 -18.23
CA GLU A 370 8.97 2.02 -19.51
C GLU A 370 9.21 3.50 -19.84
N ALA A 371 8.20 4.36 -19.66
CA ALA A 371 8.33 5.80 -19.85
C ALA A 371 9.37 6.41 -18.89
N ALA A 372 9.41 5.97 -17.64
CA ALA A 372 10.40 6.42 -16.68
C ALA A 372 11.83 6.01 -17.08
N VAL A 373 12.02 4.79 -17.55
CA VAL A 373 13.33 4.34 -18.07
C VAL A 373 13.77 5.17 -19.27
N GLN A 374 12.87 5.41 -20.23
CA GLN A 374 13.17 6.22 -21.43
C GLN A 374 13.56 7.66 -21.04
N GLU A 375 12.83 8.29 -20.12
CA GLU A 375 13.15 9.64 -19.66
C GLU A 375 14.49 9.70 -18.94
N MET A 376 14.80 8.71 -18.10
CA MET A 376 16.10 8.66 -17.42
C MET A 376 17.25 8.38 -18.40
N LEU A 377 17.09 7.49 -19.37
CA LEU A 377 18.09 7.25 -20.41
C LEU A 377 18.36 8.52 -21.22
N LYS A 378 17.31 9.26 -21.58
CA LYS A 378 17.45 10.56 -22.24
C LYS A 378 18.21 11.57 -21.39
N THR A 379 17.94 11.60 -20.08
CA THR A 379 18.58 12.53 -19.14
C THR A 379 20.06 12.25 -18.94
N ILE A 380 20.48 10.98 -18.87
CA ILE A 380 21.89 10.61 -18.69
C ILE A 380 22.67 10.53 -20.02
N GLY A 381 21.98 10.57 -21.16
CA GLY A 381 22.60 10.52 -22.49
C GLY A 381 23.14 9.14 -22.88
N GLU A 382 23.81 9.10 -24.05
CA GLU A 382 24.44 7.88 -24.54
C GLU A 382 25.61 7.46 -23.64
N LYS A 383 25.88 6.15 -23.62
CA LYS A 383 27.01 5.59 -22.88
C LYS A 383 28.33 6.14 -23.44
N LYS A 384 29.04 6.92 -22.62
CA LYS A 384 30.39 7.42 -22.98
C LYS A 384 31.43 6.32 -22.92
#